data_a9289008139cf8b3a07b6f0d55a8c3eb
#
_entry.id   a9289008139cf8b3a07b6f0d55a8c3eb
#
_cell.length_a   1.000
_cell.length_b   1.000
_cell.length_c   1.000
_cell.angle_alpha   90.00
_cell.angle_beta   90.00
_cell.angle_gamma   90.00
#
_symmetry.space_group_name_H-M   'P 1'
#
loop_
_entity.id
_entity.type
_entity.pdbx_description
1 polymer ?
#
loop_
_entity_poly.entity_id
_entity_poly.type
_entity_poly.pdbx_seq_one_letter_code
_entity_poly.pdbx_strand_id
1 'polypeptide(L)'
;MTTKWGTLALGLVALLCGMTPCQAVELKVSREALQRTLRQQLFSGPDGRYFIKGSAKSACWVYADDAQLSFTQDRIVARIKTHARLGQSVHGTCLGISLAPTSEVSLEPYGEGETIGFRDAQMIKVSDRRELNFLLAPFLSRQVPSSMKVDAAELMRKALEGSTVSSGYKVTLDKLKIHSIQIHGDDLVVDADGDISVK
;
A
#
# COMPACT_ATOMS: atom_id res chain seq x y z
N MET A 1 16.08 24.18 79.45
CA MET A 1 15.70 23.06 78.53
C MET A 1 14.94 23.71 77.39
N THR A 2 15.60 23.95 76.27
CA THR A 2 15.04 24.64 75.12
C THR A 2 15.27 23.77 73.89
N THR A 3 14.22 23.14 73.39
CA THR A 3 14.20 22.33 72.20
C THR A 3 14.01 23.20 70.96
N LYS A 4 15.04 23.27 70.10
CA LYS A 4 14.94 23.91 68.77
C LYS A 4 14.32 22.97 67.77
N TRP A 5 13.22 23.36 67.17
CA TRP A 5 12.61 22.72 66.02
C TRP A 5 13.19 23.30 64.71
N GLY A 6 13.92 22.46 63.99
CA GLY A 6 14.39 22.75 62.66
C GLY A 6 13.29 22.44 61.62
N THR A 7 12.86 23.47 60.90
CA THR A 7 11.94 23.37 59.79
C THR A 7 12.69 22.86 58.51
N LEU A 8 12.44 21.63 58.12
CA LEU A 8 12.86 21.06 56.87
C LEU A 8 11.90 21.53 55.77
N ALA A 9 12.35 22.47 54.92
CA ALA A 9 11.66 22.84 53.70
C ALA A 9 11.90 21.79 52.63
N LEU A 10 10.89 20.95 52.36
CA LEU A 10 10.85 20.05 51.21
C LEU A 10 10.54 20.86 49.94
N GLY A 11 11.57 21.09 49.12
CA GLY A 11 11.40 21.66 47.79
C GLY A 11 10.79 20.61 46.85
N LEU A 12 9.50 20.75 46.55
CA LEU A 12 8.80 19.98 45.54
C LEU A 12 9.17 20.54 44.16
N VAL A 13 10.17 19.99 43.49
CA VAL A 13 10.48 20.27 42.09
C VAL A 13 9.43 19.54 41.26
N ALA A 14 8.39 20.25 40.83
CA ALA A 14 7.45 19.78 39.84
C ALA A 14 8.17 19.72 38.49
N LEU A 15 8.59 18.52 38.08
CA LEU A 15 8.99 18.23 36.69
C LEU A 15 7.75 18.36 35.80
N LEU A 16 7.53 19.52 35.23
CA LEU A 16 6.61 19.74 34.12
C LEU A 16 7.22 19.06 32.90
N CYS A 17 7.02 17.73 32.75
CA CYS A 17 7.14 17.08 31.46
C CYS A 17 6.12 17.71 30.53
N GLY A 18 6.63 18.54 29.59
CA GLY A 18 5.85 19.06 28.49
C GLY A 18 5.34 17.89 27.66
N MET A 19 4.11 17.44 27.95
CA MET A 19 3.35 16.55 27.07
C MET A 19 2.97 17.39 25.84
N THR A 20 3.77 17.34 24.79
CA THR A 20 3.28 17.72 23.47
C THR A 20 2.11 16.79 23.16
N PRO A 21 0.91 17.32 22.88
CA PRO A 21 -0.20 16.47 22.47
C PRO A 21 0.19 15.76 21.19
N CYS A 22 0.46 14.45 21.28
CA CYS A 22 0.60 13.59 20.13
C CYS A 22 -0.80 13.46 19.53
N GLN A 23 -1.04 14.08 18.38
CA GLN A 23 -2.33 14.00 17.71
C GLN A 23 -2.34 12.70 16.88
N ALA A 24 -2.93 11.67 17.45
CA ALA A 24 -3.21 10.43 16.72
C ALA A 24 -4.23 10.71 15.61
N VAL A 25 -3.91 10.30 14.41
CA VAL A 25 -4.76 10.43 13.22
C VAL A 25 -5.05 9.05 12.69
N GLU A 26 -6.33 8.74 12.50
CA GLU A 26 -6.77 7.51 11.85
C GLU A 26 -7.12 7.80 10.38
N LEU A 27 -6.40 7.14 9.47
CA LEU A 27 -6.68 7.19 8.03
C LEU A 27 -7.27 5.87 7.57
N LYS A 28 -8.43 5.90 6.93
CA LYS A 28 -9.07 4.73 6.31
C LYS A 28 -8.84 4.73 4.80
N VAL A 29 -8.24 3.65 4.30
CA VAL A 29 -8.07 3.43 2.86
C VAL A 29 -8.92 2.23 2.47
N SER A 30 -9.99 2.48 1.73
CA SER A 30 -10.88 1.42 1.29
C SER A 30 -10.24 0.49 0.26
N ARG A 31 -10.71 -0.76 0.20
CA ARG A 31 -10.32 -1.74 -0.81
C ARG A 31 -10.46 -1.18 -2.24
N GLU A 32 -11.53 -0.45 -2.51
CA GLU A 32 -11.78 0.16 -3.84
C GLU A 32 -10.73 1.23 -4.16
N ALA A 33 -10.31 2.04 -3.19
CA ALA A 33 -9.27 3.04 -3.37
C ALA A 33 -7.93 2.36 -3.70
N LEU A 34 -7.56 1.32 -2.94
CA LEU A 34 -6.34 0.56 -3.19
C LEU A 34 -6.37 -0.17 -4.54
N GLN A 35 -7.51 -0.75 -4.90
CA GLN A 35 -7.70 -1.39 -6.21
C GLN A 35 -7.59 -0.38 -7.37
N ARG A 36 -8.09 0.84 -7.18
CA ARG A 36 -7.93 1.93 -8.16
C ARG A 36 -6.46 2.30 -8.32
N THR A 37 -5.72 2.43 -7.22
CA THR A 37 -4.28 2.68 -7.24
C THR A 37 -3.54 1.60 -8.02
N LEU A 38 -3.80 0.32 -7.74
CA LEU A 38 -3.20 -0.79 -8.47
C LEU A 38 -3.49 -0.72 -9.96
N ARG A 39 -4.74 -0.45 -10.35
CA ARG A 39 -5.12 -0.30 -11.76
C ARG A 39 -4.41 0.87 -12.43
N GLN A 40 -4.34 2.01 -11.77
CA GLN A 40 -3.69 3.21 -12.32
C GLN A 40 -2.19 3.06 -12.45
N GLN A 41 -1.53 2.39 -11.52
CA GLN A 41 -0.07 2.25 -11.53
C GLN A 41 0.42 1.07 -12.37
N LEU A 42 -0.30 -0.05 -12.35
CA LEU A 42 0.15 -1.28 -13.02
C LEU A 42 -0.58 -1.56 -14.33
N PHE A 43 -1.88 -1.29 -14.38
CA PHE A 43 -2.74 -1.63 -15.52
C PHE A 43 -3.16 -0.37 -16.32
N SER A 44 -2.29 0.63 -16.40
CA SER A 44 -2.53 1.89 -17.14
C SER A 44 -2.32 1.76 -18.65
N GLY A 45 -1.82 0.62 -19.13
CA GLY A 45 -1.60 0.36 -20.54
C GLY A 45 -2.90 0.30 -21.36
N PRO A 46 -2.81 0.27 -22.69
CA PRO A 46 -3.97 0.06 -23.56
C PRO A 46 -4.75 -1.18 -23.16
N ASP A 47 -6.07 -1.06 -23.08
CA ASP A 47 -6.99 -2.14 -22.66
C ASP A 47 -6.77 -2.65 -21.22
N GLY A 48 -6.11 -1.87 -20.34
CA GLY A 48 -5.86 -2.29 -18.97
C GLY A 48 -4.91 -3.48 -18.82
N ARG A 49 -3.95 -3.64 -19.74
CA ARG A 49 -3.00 -4.76 -19.77
C ARG A 49 -1.62 -4.34 -19.28
N TYR A 50 -0.99 -5.24 -18.54
CA TYR A 50 0.43 -5.16 -18.19
C TYR A 50 1.21 -6.30 -18.86
N PHE A 51 2.13 -5.98 -19.77
CA PHE A 51 2.95 -6.99 -20.43
C PHE A 51 4.13 -7.42 -19.57
N ILE A 52 4.07 -8.67 -19.08
CA ILE A 52 5.14 -9.32 -18.32
C ILE A 52 6.28 -9.73 -19.26
N LYS A 53 5.92 -10.17 -20.47
CA LYS A 53 6.85 -10.54 -21.54
C LYS A 53 6.28 -10.18 -22.90
N GLY A 54 7.13 -9.62 -23.76
CA GLY A 54 6.72 -9.18 -25.09
C GLY A 54 5.92 -7.86 -25.06
N SER A 55 5.09 -7.70 -26.07
CA SER A 55 4.23 -6.51 -26.26
C SER A 55 3.01 -6.88 -27.08
N ALA A 56 2.09 -5.94 -27.29
CA ALA A 56 0.92 -6.14 -28.17
C ALA A 56 1.29 -6.50 -29.64
N LYS A 57 2.51 -6.18 -30.08
CA LYS A 57 3.01 -6.47 -31.43
C LYS A 57 3.82 -7.79 -31.48
N SER A 58 4.13 -8.40 -30.34
CA SER A 58 4.93 -9.62 -30.30
C SER A 58 4.07 -10.84 -30.66
N ALA A 59 4.64 -11.78 -31.43
CA ALA A 59 3.95 -13.04 -31.75
C ALA A 59 3.72 -13.88 -30.49
N CYS A 60 4.73 -13.98 -29.60
CA CYS A 60 4.65 -14.65 -28.30
C CYS A 60 4.69 -13.59 -27.20
N TRP A 61 3.79 -13.67 -26.24
CA TRP A 61 3.61 -12.68 -25.18
C TRP A 61 3.03 -13.29 -23.91
N VAL A 62 3.20 -12.57 -22.83
CA VAL A 62 2.52 -12.82 -21.53
C VAL A 62 2.06 -11.46 -21.01
N TYR A 63 0.79 -11.30 -20.73
CA TYR A 63 0.25 -10.14 -20.06
C TYR A 63 -0.68 -10.52 -18.91
N ALA A 64 -0.82 -9.61 -17.97
CA ALA A 64 -1.77 -9.67 -16.87
C ALA A 64 -2.86 -8.63 -17.08
N ASP A 65 -4.07 -8.93 -16.63
CA ASP A 65 -5.22 -8.03 -16.58
C ASP A 65 -6.15 -8.40 -15.42
N ASP A 66 -7.28 -7.70 -15.31
CA ASP A 66 -8.38 -7.98 -14.37
C ASP A 66 -7.91 -8.29 -12.93
N ALA A 67 -7.09 -7.36 -12.38
CA ALA A 67 -6.67 -7.46 -11.00
C ALA A 67 -7.82 -7.13 -10.05
N GLN A 68 -8.05 -8.02 -9.07
CA GLN A 68 -9.05 -7.87 -8.03
C GLN A 68 -8.40 -8.04 -6.66
N LEU A 69 -8.74 -7.13 -5.73
CA LEU A 69 -8.27 -7.20 -4.35
C LEU A 69 -9.37 -7.71 -3.43
N SER A 70 -8.99 -8.54 -2.48
CA SER A 70 -9.81 -8.94 -1.34
C SER A 70 -8.97 -8.84 -0.07
N PHE A 71 -9.64 -8.55 1.06
CA PHE A 71 -9.00 -8.47 2.35
C PHE A 71 -9.32 -9.71 3.17
N THR A 72 -8.34 -10.20 3.88
CA THR A 72 -8.45 -11.20 4.93
C THR A 72 -8.13 -10.55 6.28
N GLN A 73 -8.10 -11.29 7.38
CA GLN A 73 -7.91 -10.70 8.71
C GLN A 73 -6.66 -9.82 8.83
N ASP A 74 -5.55 -10.23 8.20
CA ASP A 74 -4.24 -9.58 8.34
C ASP A 74 -3.51 -9.40 7.00
N ARG A 75 -4.12 -9.82 5.90
CA ARG A 75 -3.47 -9.85 4.58
C ARG A 75 -4.40 -9.38 3.47
N ILE A 76 -3.78 -8.87 2.42
CA ILE A 76 -4.48 -8.51 1.18
C ILE A 76 -4.17 -9.58 0.15
N VAL A 77 -5.20 -10.09 -0.50
CA VAL A 77 -5.07 -11.06 -1.58
C VAL A 77 -5.35 -10.36 -2.91
N ALA A 78 -4.36 -10.34 -3.78
CA ALA A 78 -4.51 -9.88 -5.16
C ALA A 78 -4.71 -11.09 -6.07
N ARG A 79 -5.88 -11.15 -6.71
CA ARG A 79 -6.22 -12.12 -7.75
C ARG A 79 -6.05 -11.47 -9.11
N ILE A 80 -5.25 -12.07 -9.99
CA ILE A 80 -4.87 -11.49 -11.27
C ILE A 80 -5.04 -12.55 -12.36
N LYS A 81 -5.74 -12.22 -13.43
CA LYS A 81 -5.79 -13.03 -14.62
C LYS A 81 -4.53 -12.81 -15.45
N THR A 82 -4.01 -13.88 -15.99
CA THR A 82 -2.83 -13.85 -16.85
C THR A 82 -3.17 -14.53 -18.17
N HIS A 83 -2.75 -13.95 -19.26
CA HIS A 83 -2.86 -14.54 -20.58
C HIS A 83 -1.47 -14.72 -21.14
N ALA A 84 -1.19 -15.89 -21.67
CA ALA A 84 0.11 -16.24 -22.18
C ALA A 84 0.00 -16.96 -23.54
N ARG A 85 0.85 -16.55 -24.47
CA ARG A 85 1.15 -17.29 -25.69
C ARG A 85 2.64 -17.57 -25.66
N LEU A 86 3.00 -18.80 -25.25
CA LEU A 86 4.38 -19.26 -25.03
C LEU A 86 4.81 -20.19 -26.16
N GLY A 87 6.00 -19.95 -26.70
CA GLY A 87 6.55 -20.77 -27.77
C GLY A 87 7.67 -20.06 -28.53
N GLN A 88 7.89 -20.51 -29.74
CA GLN A 88 8.86 -19.93 -30.67
C GLN A 88 8.16 -19.05 -31.70
N SER A 89 8.69 -17.86 -31.93
CA SER A 89 8.20 -16.97 -32.97
C SER A 89 8.77 -17.40 -34.33
N VAL A 90 7.89 -17.78 -35.24
CA VAL A 90 8.25 -18.17 -36.61
C VAL A 90 7.40 -17.36 -37.58
N HIS A 91 8.04 -16.57 -38.43
CA HIS A 91 7.38 -15.69 -39.41
C HIS A 91 6.23 -14.85 -38.84
N GLY A 92 6.45 -14.28 -37.63
CA GLY A 92 5.43 -13.43 -36.98
C GLY A 92 4.29 -14.20 -36.28
N THR A 93 4.32 -15.53 -36.29
CA THR A 93 3.35 -16.41 -35.59
C THR A 93 4.02 -17.09 -34.40
N CYS A 94 3.35 -17.16 -33.27
CA CYS A 94 3.82 -17.93 -32.12
C CYS A 94 3.43 -19.38 -32.27
N LEU A 95 4.41 -20.26 -32.49
CA LEU A 95 4.23 -21.72 -32.44
C LEU A 95 4.44 -22.20 -31.01
N GLY A 96 3.36 -22.63 -30.36
CA GLY A 96 3.40 -23.07 -28.96
C GLY A 96 2.04 -23.20 -28.33
N ILE A 97 1.94 -22.90 -27.03
CA ILE A 97 0.73 -23.08 -26.24
C ILE A 97 0.13 -21.74 -25.83
N SER A 98 -1.21 -21.70 -25.69
CA SER A 98 -1.95 -20.57 -25.11
C SER A 98 -2.50 -21.00 -23.76
N LEU A 99 -2.33 -20.13 -22.75
CA LEU A 99 -2.74 -20.36 -21.36
C LEU A 99 -3.43 -19.10 -20.82
N ALA A 100 -4.40 -19.29 -19.93
CA ALA A 100 -5.11 -18.20 -19.25
C ALA A 100 -5.34 -18.53 -17.77
N PRO A 101 -4.28 -18.68 -16.96
CA PRO A 101 -4.43 -18.97 -15.54
C PRO A 101 -4.85 -17.73 -14.75
N THR A 102 -5.52 -17.97 -13.61
CA THR A 102 -5.69 -16.97 -12.56
C THR A 102 -4.67 -17.26 -11.47
N SER A 103 -3.92 -16.22 -11.09
CA SER A 103 -2.92 -16.29 -10.02
C SER A 103 -3.38 -15.48 -8.83
N GLU A 104 -2.98 -15.93 -7.63
CA GLU A 104 -3.30 -15.26 -6.38
C GLU A 104 -2.02 -15.08 -5.55
N VAL A 105 -1.80 -13.85 -5.09
CA VAL A 105 -0.71 -13.49 -4.18
C VAL A 105 -1.28 -12.82 -2.95
N SER A 106 -0.82 -13.24 -1.78
CA SER A 106 -1.15 -12.68 -0.49
C SER A 106 -0.02 -11.75 -0.04
N LEU A 107 -0.37 -10.58 0.48
CA LEU A 107 0.53 -9.50 0.85
C LEU A 107 0.23 -9.01 2.26
N GLU A 108 1.26 -8.71 3.03
CA GLU A 108 1.15 -8.06 4.34
C GLU A 108 1.28 -6.54 4.17
N PRO A 109 0.30 -5.72 4.60
CA PRO A 109 0.46 -4.27 4.61
C PRO A 109 1.41 -3.84 5.75
N TYR A 110 2.24 -2.83 5.50
CA TYR A 110 3.13 -2.25 6.52
C TYR A 110 3.32 -0.75 6.30
N GLY A 111 3.65 -0.04 7.37
CA GLY A 111 3.99 1.39 7.32
C GLY A 111 5.51 1.59 7.19
N GLU A 112 5.90 2.47 6.28
CA GLU A 112 7.28 2.92 6.12
C GLU A 112 7.32 4.43 6.00
N GLY A 113 7.63 5.10 7.14
CA GLY A 113 7.59 6.56 7.20
C GLY A 113 6.18 7.10 6.94
N GLU A 114 5.99 7.79 5.83
CA GLU A 114 4.71 8.35 5.37
C GLU A 114 3.96 7.45 4.37
N THR A 115 4.51 6.27 4.05
CA THR A 115 4.01 5.41 2.97
C THR A 115 3.42 4.11 3.51
N ILE A 116 2.28 3.70 2.95
CA ILE A 116 1.72 2.36 3.09
C ILE A 116 2.37 1.47 2.03
N GLY A 117 3.10 0.47 2.46
CA GLY A 117 3.74 -0.52 1.60
C GLY A 117 3.15 -1.91 1.75
N PHE A 118 3.62 -2.84 0.92
CA PHE A 118 3.19 -4.25 0.93
C PHE A 118 4.41 -5.14 0.81
N ARG A 119 4.52 -6.12 1.71
CA ARG A 119 5.66 -7.04 1.81
C ARG A 119 5.19 -8.48 1.99
N ASP A 120 6.12 -9.37 2.18
CA ASP A 120 5.88 -10.81 2.44
C ASP A 120 4.90 -11.42 1.43
N ALA A 121 5.20 -11.26 0.14
CA ALA A 121 4.38 -11.79 -0.93
C ALA A 121 4.39 -13.33 -0.92
N GLN A 122 3.27 -13.92 -0.54
CA GLN A 122 3.07 -15.37 -0.52
C GLN A 122 2.18 -15.77 -1.71
N MET A 123 2.69 -16.61 -2.59
CA MET A 123 1.93 -17.11 -3.73
C MET A 123 0.97 -18.19 -3.26
N ILE A 124 -0.34 -17.90 -3.27
CA ILE A 124 -1.40 -18.83 -2.89
C ILE A 124 -1.70 -19.77 -4.06
N LYS A 125 -1.81 -19.18 -5.26
CA LYS A 125 -2.12 -19.89 -6.50
C LYS A 125 -1.31 -19.33 -7.65
N VAL A 126 -0.69 -20.21 -8.40
CA VAL A 126 0.05 -19.87 -9.62
C VAL A 126 -0.36 -20.86 -10.71
N SER A 127 0.20 -20.77 -11.89
CA SER A 127 -0.07 -21.70 -12.98
C SER A 127 0.51 -23.11 -12.69
N ASP A 128 -0.11 -24.14 -13.26
CA ASP A 128 0.44 -25.51 -13.24
C ASP A 128 1.65 -25.69 -14.19
N ARG A 129 1.99 -24.66 -14.97
CA ARG A 129 3.10 -24.68 -15.93
C ARG A 129 4.33 -23.99 -15.37
N ARG A 130 5.41 -24.73 -15.23
CA ARG A 130 6.68 -24.27 -14.65
C ARG A 130 7.26 -23.07 -15.41
N GLU A 131 7.18 -23.07 -16.73
CA GLU A 131 7.70 -21.99 -17.59
C GLU A 131 6.97 -20.66 -17.35
N LEU A 132 5.66 -20.73 -17.13
CA LEU A 132 4.87 -19.54 -16.84
C LEU A 132 5.12 -19.08 -15.41
N ASN A 133 5.26 -19.97 -14.44
CA ASN A 133 5.56 -19.64 -13.06
C ASN A 133 6.87 -18.88 -12.91
N PHE A 134 7.89 -19.23 -13.69
CA PHE A 134 9.16 -18.49 -13.72
C PHE A 134 8.98 -17.00 -14.09
N LEU A 135 8.02 -16.69 -14.96
CA LEU A 135 7.69 -15.32 -15.35
C LEU A 135 6.75 -14.64 -14.34
N LEU A 136 5.79 -15.39 -13.78
CA LEU A 136 4.78 -14.85 -12.86
C LEU A 136 5.33 -14.58 -11.47
N ALA A 137 6.25 -15.41 -10.97
CA ALA A 137 6.77 -15.27 -9.61
C ALA A 137 7.38 -13.87 -9.34
N PRO A 138 8.32 -13.34 -10.15
CA PRO A 138 8.85 -12.01 -9.93
C PRO A 138 7.80 -10.90 -10.16
N PHE A 139 6.85 -11.09 -11.06
CA PHE A 139 5.75 -10.15 -11.27
C PHE A 139 4.86 -10.05 -10.02
N LEU A 140 4.40 -11.19 -9.50
CA LEU A 140 3.52 -11.25 -8.34
C LEU A 140 4.21 -10.81 -7.04
N SER A 141 5.51 -11.16 -6.86
CA SER A 141 6.23 -10.91 -5.62
C SER A 141 6.90 -9.53 -5.53
N ARG A 142 7.13 -8.86 -6.66
CA ARG A 142 7.82 -7.57 -6.69
C ARG A 142 7.01 -6.46 -7.34
N GLN A 143 6.51 -6.71 -8.56
CA GLN A 143 5.84 -5.68 -9.34
C GLN A 143 4.46 -5.33 -8.75
N VAL A 144 3.66 -6.32 -8.39
CA VAL A 144 2.34 -6.09 -7.78
C VAL A 144 2.46 -5.31 -6.46
N PRO A 145 3.27 -5.73 -5.46
CA PRO A 145 3.42 -4.96 -4.22
C PRO A 145 3.92 -3.55 -4.44
N SER A 146 4.91 -3.35 -5.32
CA SER A 146 5.46 -2.02 -5.59
C SER A 146 4.46 -1.06 -6.22
N SER A 147 3.54 -1.59 -7.04
CA SER A 147 2.49 -0.82 -7.70
C SER A 147 1.26 -0.57 -6.85
N MET A 148 1.23 -1.10 -5.62
CA MET A 148 0.17 -0.86 -4.64
C MET A 148 0.55 0.17 -3.59
N LYS A 149 1.80 0.64 -3.58
CA LYS A 149 2.26 1.64 -2.60
C LYS A 149 1.41 2.90 -2.63
N VAL A 150 1.07 3.39 -1.45
CA VAL A 150 0.23 4.58 -1.25
C VAL A 150 0.96 5.56 -0.35
N ASP A 151 1.18 6.77 -0.83
CA ASP A 151 1.66 7.88 -0.01
C ASP A 151 0.50 8.41 0.85
N ALA A 152 0.49 8.04 2.12
CA ALA A 152 -0.55 8.40 3.07
C ALA A 152 -0.51 9.90 3.38
N ALA A 153 0.68 10.50 3.45
CA ALA A 153 0.82 11.93 3.71
C ALA A 153 0.31 12.76 2.51
N GLU A 154 0.59 12.33 1.28
CA GLU A 154 0.05 13.00 0.09
C GLU A 154 -1.48 12.91 0.04
N LEU A 155 -2.07 11.76 0.37
CA LEU A 155 -3.52 11.62 0.45
C LEU A 155 -4.12 12.56 1.49
N MET A 156 -3.52 12.66 2.67
CA MET A 156 -3.98 13.58 3.72
C MET A 156 -3.79 15.03 3.32
N ARG A 157 -2.65 15.42 2.73
CA ARG A 157 -2.44 16.79 2.24
C ARG A 157 -3.51 17.19 1.23
N LYS A 158 -3.84 16.34 0.28
CA LYS A 158 -4.92 16.57 -0.70
C LYS A 158 -6.29 16.70 -0.05
N ALA A 159 -6.59 15.91 0.97
CA ALA A 159 -7.84 16.01 1.71
C ALA A 159 -7.94 17.35 2.49
N LEU A 160 -6.84 17.77 3.10
CA LEU A 160 -6.76 19.03 3.83
C LEU A 160 -6.84 20.27 2.91
N GLU A 161 -6.25 20.22 1.71
CA GLU A 161 -6.40 21.27 0.69
C GLU A 161 -7.86 21.49 0.31
N GLY A 162 -8.63 20.42 0.16
CA GLY A 162 -10.08 20.51 -0.09
C GLY A 162 -10.85 21.20 1.04
N SER A 163 -10.41 21.03 2.30
CA SER A 163 -11.06 21.68 3.44
C SER A 163 -10.75 23.18 3.54
N THR A 164 -9.59 23.62 3.05
CA THR A 164 -9.19 25.05 3.01
C THR A 164 -10.16 25.89 2.20
N VAL A 165 -10.66 25.36 1.09
CA VAL A 165 -11.62 26.04 0.21
C VAL A 165 -12.94 26.34 0.92
N SER A 166 -13.36 25.48 1.83
CA SER A 166 -14.64 25.62 2.55
C SER A 166 -14.55 26.42 3.84
N SER A 167 -13.39 26.43 4.53
CA SER A 167 -13.23 27.03 5.85
C SER A 167 -12.53 28.39 5.84
N GLY A 168 -11.80 28.73 4.77
CA GLY A 168 -10.97 29.93 4.67
C GLY A 168 -9.66 29.87 5.46
N TYR A 169 -9.40 28.78 6.19
CA TYR A 169 -8.14 28.56 6.90
C TYR A 169 -7.24 27.64 6.10
N LYS A 170 -5.95 28.00 5.99
CA LYS A 170 -4.96 27.12 5.37
C LYS A 170 -4.50 26.07 6.38
N VAL A 171 -4.91 24.83 6.17
CA VAL A 171 -4.50 23.68 6.98
C VAL A 171 -3.40 22.93 6.24
N THR A 172 -2.27 22.66 6.89
CA THR A 172 -1.13 21.92 6.30
C THR A 172 -0.73 20.76 7.19
N LEU A 173 -0.39 19.64 6.57
CA LEU A 173 0.24 18.49 7.22
C LEU A 173 1.76 18.62 7.01
N ASP A 174 2.51 18.87 8.09
CA ASP A 174 3.96 19.04 8.03
C ASP A 174 4.69 17.70 8.07
N LYS A 175 4.24 16.76 8.90
CA LYS A 175 4.76 15.38 9.00
C LYS A 175 3.64 14.39 9.24
N LEU A 176 3.87 13.16 8.79
CA LEU A 176 3.07 11.98 9.13
C LEU A 176 4.02 10.85 9.52
N LYS A 177 3.68 10.11 10.56
CA LYS A 177 4.42 8.91 10.96
C LYS A 177 3.43 7.78 11.22
N ILE A 178 3.47 6.76 10.38
CA ILE A 178 2.62 5.58 10.53
C ILE A 178 3.15 4.70 11.67
N HIS A 179 2.27 4.34 12.60
CA HIS A 179 2.56 3.45 13.73
C HIS A 179 2.08 2.04 13.48
N SER A 180 0.84 1.90 13.02
CA SER A 180 0.26 0.60 12.75
C SER A 180 -0.68 0.63 11.55
N ILE A 181 -0.84 -0.53 10.93
CA ILE A 181 -1.83 -0.74 9.86
C ILE A 181 -2.59 -2.02 10.21
N GLN A 182 -3.90 -1.95 10.19
CA GLN A 182 -4.79 -3.07 10.47
C GLN A 182 -5.85 -3.17 9.36
N ILE A 183 -6.35 -4.37 9.14
CA ILE A 183 -7.44 -4.61 8.20
C ILE A 183 -8.72 -4.75 9.00
N HIS A 184 -9.68 -3.88 8.75
CA HIS A 184 -11.01 -3.93 9.35
C HIS A 184 -12.07 -4.02 8.25
N GLY A 185 -12.56 -5.23 8.00
CA GLY A 185 -13.50 -5.48 6.92
C GLY A 185 -12.89 -5.19 5.55
N ASP A 186 -13.43 -4.21 4.84
CA ASP A 186 -12.97 -3.77 3.53
C ASP A 186 -12.06 -2.52 3.56
N ASP A 187 -11.58 -2.13 4.74
CA ASP A 187 -10.72 -0.96 4.93
C ASP A 187 -9.36 -1.33 5.53
N LEU A 188 -8.31 -0.66 5.06
CA LEU A 188 -7.05 -0.51 5.77
C LEU A 188 -7.18 0.66 6.73
N VAL A 189 -7.08 0.37 8.02
CA VAL A 189 -7.05 1.37 9.08
C VAL A 189 -5.60 1.65 9.43
N VAL A 190 -5.16 2.86 9.18
CA VAL A 190 -3.80 3.34 9.42
C VAL A 190 -3.83 4.26 10.62
N ASP A 191 -3.11 3.88 11.67
CA ASP A 191 -2.88 4.71 12.84
C ASP A 191 -1.55 5.45 12.67
N ALA A 192 -1.58 6.77 12.78
CA ALA A 192 -0.43 7.61 12.53
C ALA A 192 -0.43 8.85 13.44
N ASP A 193 0.77 9.36 13.73
CA ASP A 193 0.96 10.71 14.27
C ASP A 193 1.07 11.70 13.13
N GLY A 194 0.38 12.83 13.26
CA GLY A 194 0.41 13.91 12.29
C GLY A 194 0.69 15.26 12.94
N ASP A 195 1.66 16.01 12.40
CA ASP A 195 1.87 17.41 12.75
C ASP A 195 1.04 18.27 11.79
N ILE A 196 -0.03 18.87 12.31
CA ILE A 196 -0.94 19.71 11.54
C ILE A 196 -0.79 21.17 12.00
N SER A 197 -0.59 22.08 11.05
CA SER A 197 -0.56 23.53 11.30
C SER A 197 -1.71 24.23 10.58
N VAL A 198 -2.23 25.29 11.23
CA VAL A 198 -3.33 26.12 10.70
C VAL A 198 -2.81 27.55 10.58
N LYS A 199 -2.96 28.18 9.43
CA LYS A 199 -2.53 29.56 9.14
C LYS A 199 -3.68 30.37 8.55
#